data_79132972e583c37b4196f58fd84f2d77
#
_entry.id   79132972e583c37b4196f58fd84f2d77
#
_cell.length_a   1.000
_cell.length_b   1.000
_cell.length_c   1.000
_cell.angle_alpha   90.00
_cell.angle_beta   90.00
_cell.angle_gamma   90.00
#
_symmetry.space_group_name_H-M   'P 1'
#
loop_
_entity.id
_entity.type
_entity.pdbx_description
1 polymer ?
#
loop_
_entity_poly.entity_id
_entity_poly.type
_entity_poly.pdbx_seq_one_letter_code
_entity_poly.pdbx_strand_id
1 'polypeptide(L)'
;IKKDLLPTRPSGEKVVCHFADTQEAEAYWMVGEMKRLHDRGVLLRDMTVLYRAHYVTRAVEEALMHEKIPYTIYSGVQFFDRMEIKDALSYLRMIAYQDDLSFRRIANAPKRNLGKRRMAFLQETAEKEGTSLYVTLKNHLEDSVFSGTKAKQFVDLIERFSHSYQGRPISEVLSDILDKSGYEKALRTEGSQERLDDLAELKQSIYEYETSCGEESTMEHYLAHIALFSNGDVAEQGDKVKLMTVHAAKGLEFPYVFLCGMNEGIFPSRKVRTLPGMEEERRLAFVALTRAEKGLYLSEADGWNFDGSPRYPSRFLLDIDRELLSFTHEVDETLLREAADDVARRDKYLREDDGDGTLPIGQRVRHAVFGEGTVLDVDLNKGAHVIQFDGMGTPRSISLRAKLEKIGP
;
A
#
# COMPACT_ATOMS: atom_id res chain seq x y z
N ILE A 1 -0.47 22.19 27.60
CA ILE A 1 -1.74 22.78 28.12
C ILE A 1 -2.76 21.67 28.05
N LYS A 2 -3.23 21.20 29.23
CA LYS A 2 -4.32 20.24 29.30
C LYS A 2 -5.59 20.95 28.82
N LYS A 3 -6.23 20.46 27.76
CA LYS A 3 -7.51 20.95 27.28
C LYS A 3 -8.57 19.91 27.64
N ASP A 4 -9.57 20.31 28.40
CA ASP A 4 -10.74 19.49 28.65
C ASP A 4 -11.72 19.73 27.50
N LEU A 5 -11.98 18.68 26.72
CA LEU A 5 -12.96 18.71 25.63
C LEU A 5 -14.34 18.45 26.20
N LEU A 6 -15.23 19.42 26.08
CA LEU A 6 -16.61 19.26 26.51
C LEU A 6 -17.50 18.94 25.31
N PRO A 7 -18.39 17.93 25.40
CA PRO A 7 -19.31 17.63 24.34
C PRO A 7 -20.32 18.78 24.20
N THR A 8 -20.57 19.21 22.97
CA THR A 8 -21.55 20.24 22.62
C THR A 8 -22.92 19.66 22.21
N ARG A 9 -22.97 18.36 21.97
CA ARG A 9 -24.15 17.60 21.58
C ARG A 9 -24.52 16.59 22.68
N PRO A 10 -25.81 16.18 22.79
CA PRO A 10 -26.18 15.09 23.69
C PRO A 10 -25.53 13.78 23.29
N SER A 11 -25.45 12.83 24.21
CA SER A 11 -24.97 11.48 23.93
C SER A 11 -25.76 10.84 22.79
N GLY A 12 -25.09 10.28 21.80
CA GLY A 12 -25.67 9.59 20.66
C GLY A 12 -25.74 8.07 20.86
N GLU A 13 -25.85 7.35 19.73
CA GLU A 13 -25.76 5.90 19.72
C GLU A 13 -24.33 5.45 20.02
N LYS A 14 -24.17 4.20 20.51
CA LYS A 14 -22.85 3.59 20.70
C LYS A 14 -22.12 3.45 19.38
N VAL A 15 -20.81 3.50 19.43
CA VAL A 15 -19.96 3.24 18.28
C VAL A 15 -20.07 1.78 17.89
N VAL A 16 -20.43 1.51 16.65
CA VAL A 16 -20.51 0.13 16.14
C VAL A 16 -19.10 -0.38 15.85
N CYS A 17 -18.79 -1.58 16.35
CA CYS A 17 -17.48 -2.20 16.17
C CYS A 17 -17.64 -3.60 15.58
N HIS A 18 -16.90 -3.85 14.50
CA HIS A 18 -16.93 -5.12 13.77
C HIS A 18 -15.54 -5.72 13.62
N PHE A 19 -15.41 -6.98 13.96
CA PHE A 19 -14.22 -7.80 13.79
C PHE A 19 -14.50 -8.81 12.68
N ALA A 20 -13.82 -8.69 11.56
CA ALA A 20 -14.03 -9.54 10.39
C ALA A 20 -12.94 -10.60 10.28
N ASP A 21 -13.26 -11.76 9.71
CA ASP A 21 -12.30 -12.83 9.48
C ASP A 21 -11.29 -12.49 8.38
N THR A 22 -11.67 -11.62 7.44
CA THR A 22 -10.82 -11.19 6.31
C THR A 22 -11.10 -9.73 5.92
N GLN A 23 -10.22 -9.12 5.15
CA GLN A 23 -10.43 -7.77 4.61
C GLN A 23 -11.66 -7.68 3.70
N GLU A 24 -11.93 -8.73 2.92
CA GLU A 24 -13.12 -8.84 2.10
C GLU A 24 -14.38 -8.87 2.96
N ALA A 25 -14.40 -9.69 4.02
CA ALA A 25 -15.52 -9.78 4.94
C ALA A 25 -15.76 -8.43 5.64
N GLU A 26 -14.70 -7.72 6.05
CA GLU A 26 -14.76 -6.36 6.58
C GLU A 26 -15.44 -5.41 5.60
N ALA A 27 -14.99 -5.41 4.35
CA ALA A 27 -15.51 -4.54 3.30
C ALA A 27 -16.99 -4.84 2.97
N TYR A 28 -17.35 -6.11 2.81
CA TYR A 28 -18.72 -6.51 2.56
C TYR A 28 -19.65 -6.18 3.72
N TRP A 29 -19.19 -6.33 4.96
CA TRP A 29 -19.96 -5.90 6.13
C TRP A 29 -20.22 -4.38 6.10
N MET A 30 -19.18 -3.57 5.88
CA MET A 30 -19.34 -2.11 5.77
C MET A 30 -20.34 -1.71 4.69
N VAL A 31 -20.21 -2.31 3.50
CA VAL A 31 -21.11 -2.03 2.37
C VAL A 31 -22.54 -2.47 2.70
N GLY A 32 -22.71 -3.58 3.40
CA GLY A 32 -24.00 -4.02 3.91
C GLY A 32 -24.63 -3.03 4.88
N GLU A 33 -23.83 -2.44 5.79
CA GLU A 33 -24.30 -1.38 6.70
C GLU A 33 -24.69 -0.10 5.94
N MET A 34 -23.90 0.27 4.92
CA MET A 34 -24.23 1.42 4.05
C MET A 34 -25.57 1.21 3.33
N LYS A 35 -25.81 0.01 2.81
CA LYS A 35 -27.10 -0.34 2.19
C LYS A 35 -28.24 -0.23 3.18
N ARG A 36 -28.07 -0.77 4.40
CA ARG A 36 -29.09 -0.67 5.47
C ARG A 36 -29.41 0.78 5.85
N LEU A 37 -28.38 1.64 5.90
CA LEU A 37 -28.57 3.08 6.13
C LEU A 37 -29.31 3.73 4.95
N HIS A 38 -28.92 3.38 3.73
CA HIS A 38 -29.53 3.91 2.52
C HIS A 38 -31.01 3.51 2.41
N ASP A 39 -31.36 2.26 2.71
CA ASP A 39 -32.73 1.75 2.76
C ASP A 39 -33.60 2.47 3.81
N ARG A 40 -32.97 3.05 4.84
CA ARG A 40 -33.61 3.92 5.85
C ARG A 40 -33.66 5.40 5.44
N GLY A 41 -33.26 5.72 4.20
CA GLY A 41 -33.32 7.07 3.64
C GLY A 41 -32.08 7.93 3.85
N VAL A 42 -30.97 7.37 4.34
CA VAL A 42 -29.70 8.08 4.41
C VAL A 42 -29.10 8.16 3.00
N LEU A 43 -28.65 9.34 2.60
CA LEU A 43 -28.02 9.51 1.30
C LEU A 43 -26.59 8.95 1.30
N LEU A 44 -26.14 8.39 0.17
CA LEU A 44 -24.78 7.85 0.03
C LEU A 44 -23.73 8.93 0.29
N ARG A 45 -23.98 10.15 -0.13
CA ARG A 45 -23.09 11.32 0.09
C ARG A 45 -22.92 11.70 1.56
N ASP A 46 -23.78 11.22 2.45
CA ASP A 46 -23.72 11.43 3.89
C ASP A 46 -22.84 10.36 4.60
N MET A 47 -22.38 9.35 3.83
CA MET A 47 -21.53 8.27 4.29
C MET A 47 -20.10 8.47 3.79
N THR A 48 -19.13 8.30 4.67
CA THR A 48 -17.71 8.47 4.35
C THR A 48 -16.91 7.31 4.92
N VAL A 49 -16.09 6.69 4.07
CA VAL A 49 -15.06 5.72 4.49
C VAL A 49 -13.77 6.46 4.75
N LEU A 50 -13.25 6.32 5.96
CA LEU A 50 -11.93 6.81 6.35
C LEU A 50 -10.95 5.66 6.50
N TYR A 51 -9.73 5.88 6.04
CA TYR A 51 -8.63 4.92 6.12
C TYR A 51 -7.29 5.61 6.35
N ARG A 52 -6.34 4.88 6.93
CA ARG A 52 -5.01 5.42 7.24
C ARG A 52 -4.11 5.54 6.01
N ALA A 53 -4.18 4.59 5.09
CA ALA A 53 -3.34 4.52 3.90
C ALA A 53 -4.17 4.06 2.69
N HIS A 54 -3.79 4.53 1.51
CA HIS A 54 -4.55 4.28 0.28
C HIS A 54 -4.67 2.79 -0.10
N TYR A 55 -3.67 1.96 0.20
CA TYR A 55 -3.73 0.54 -0.15
C TYR A 55 -4.90 -0.20 0.53
N VAL A 56 -5.36 0.27 1.68
CA VAL A 56 -6.51 -0.32 2.41
C VAL A 56 -7.81 -0.24 1.61
N THR A 57 -7.91 0.64 0.60
CA THR A 57 -9.17 0.84 -0.12
C THR A 57 -9.56 -0.30 -1.05
N ARG A 58 -8.65 -1.19 -1.43
CA ARG A 58 -8.88 -2.23 -2.44
C ARG A 58 -10.16 -3.05 -2.16
N ALA A 59 -10.22 -3.71 -1.01
CA ALA A 59 -11.37 -4.56 -0.67
C ALA A 59 -12.68 -3.75 -0.59
N VAL A 60 -12.61 -2.51 -0.09
CA VAL A 60 -13.77 -1.60 -0.03
C VAL A 60 -14.24 -1.20 -1.43
N GLU A 61 -13.31 -0.86 -2.32
CA GLU A 61 -13.61 -0.52 -3.72
C GLU A 61 -14.24 -1.71 -4.44
N GLU A 62 -13.68 -2.91 -4.30
CA GLU A 62 -14.24 -4.15 -4.86
C GLU A 62 -15.66 -4.43 -4.35
N ALA A 63 -15.89 -4.34 -3.05
CA ALA A 63 -17.21 -4.56 -2.46
C ALA A 63 -18.25 -3.51 -2.93
N LEU A 64 -17.87 -2.22 -2.99
CA LEU A 64 -18.74 -1.16 -3.50
C LEU A 64 -19.11 -1.37 -4.97
N MET A 65 -18.14 -1.79 -5.80
CA MET A 65 -18.36 -2.07 -7.22
C MET A 65 -19.23 -3.31 -7.41
N HIS A 66 -18.98 -4.39 -6.67
CA HIS A 66 -19.80 -5.60 -6.70
C HIS A 66 -21.27 -5.29 -6.37
N GLU A 67 -21.50 -4.49 -5.33
CA GLU A 67 -22.84 -4.07 -4.89
C GLU A 67 -23.41 -2.88 -5.70
N LYS A 68 -22.69 -2.41 -6.71
CA LYS A 68 -23.05 -1.28 -7.59
C LYS A 68 -23.34 0.02 -6.83
N ILE A 69 -22.65 0.26 -5.73
CA ILE A 69 -22.73 1.49 -4.95
C ILE A 69 -21.73 2.50 -5.50
N PRO A 70 -22.19 3.66 -6.00
CA PRO A 70 -21.28 4.66 -6.54
C PRO A 70 -20.45 5.32 -5.43
N TYR A 71 -19.16 5.53 -5.68
CA TYR A 71 -18.23 6.15 -4.74
C TYR A 71 -17.29 7.15 -5.42
N THR A 72 -16.62 7.95 -4.62
CA THR A 72 -15.58 8.89 -5.08
C THR A 72 -14.40 8.85 -4.11
N ILE A 73 -13.18 8.72 -4.64
CA ILE A 73 -11.94 8.78 -3.86
C ILE A 73 -11.42 10.21 -3.88
N TYR A 74 -11.25 10.79 -2.68
CA TYR A 74 -10.66 12.10 -2.51
C TYR A 74 -9.14 11.98 -2.34
N SER A 75 -8.41 12.76 -3.15
CA SER A 75 -6.93 12.80 -3.13
C SER A 75 -6.27 11.45 -3.47
N GLY A 76 -6.90 10.64 -4.32
CA GLY A 76 -6.37 9.32 -4.71
C GLY A 76 -6.85 8.88 -6.09
N VAL A 77 -6.33 7.71 -6.49
CA VAL A 77 -6.70 6.99 -7.72
C VAL A 77 -7.22 5.62 -7.29
N GLN A 78 -8.20 5.09 -8.00
CA GLN A 78 -8.72 3.75 -7.76
C GLN A 78 -7.59 2.71 -7.73
N PHE A 79 -7.70 1.72 -6.88
CA PHE A 79 -6.60 0.78 -6.62
C PHE A 79 -6.06 0.13 -7.91
N PHE A 80 -6.95 -0.43 -8.74
CA PHE A 80 -6.55 -1.09 -9.99
C PHE A 80 -6.13 -0.11 -11.10
N ASP A 81 -6.33 1.21 -10.91
CA ASP A 81 -5.88 2.24 -11.83
C ASP A 81 -4.48 2.78 -11.51
N ARG A 82 -3.93 2.47 -10.33
CA ARG A 82 -2.59 2.89 -9.93
C ARG A 82 -1.53 2.33 -10.86
N MET A 83 -0.50 3.12 -11.10
CA MET A 83 0.53 2.81 -12.09
C MET A 83 1.25 1.49 -11.78
N GLU A 84 1.70 1.30 -10.53
CA GLU A 84 2.40 0.10 -10.07
C GLU A 84 1.52 -1.15 -10.11
N ILE A 85 0.23 -1.03 -9.85
CA ILE A 85 -0.73 -2.13 -9.93
C ILE A 85 -0.93 -2.54 -11.38
N LYS A 86 -1.17 -1.57 -12.28
CA LYS A 86 -1.25 -1.83 -13.72
C LYS A 86 0.04 -2.45 -14.28
N ASP A 87 1.20 -2.01 -13.80
CA ASP A 87 2.50 -2.58 -14.20
C ASP A 87 2.63 -4.04 -13.72
N ALA A 88 2.30 -4.31 -12.45
CA ALA A 88 2.35 -5.65 -11.86
C ALA A 88 1.40 -6.62 -12.59
N LEU A 89 0.15 -6.21 -12.83
CA LEU A 89 -0.81 -7.00 -13.60
C LEU A 89 -0.35 -7.22 -15.04
N SER A 90 0.33 -6.23 -15.65
CA SER A 90 0.90 -6.38 -16.99
C SER A 90 2.04 -7.40 -17.03
N TYR A 91 2.80 -7.58 -15.93
CA TYR A 91 3.77 -8.69 -15.85
C TYR A 91 3.05 -10.05 -15.84
N LEU A 92 1.99 -10.23 -15.08
CA LEU A 92 1.19 -11.47 -15.10
C LEU A 92 0.57 -11.72 -16.48
N ARG A 93 0.01 -10.69 -17.10
CA ARG A 93 -0.56 -10.79 -18.45
C ARG A 93 0.49 -11.15 -19.51
N MET A 94 1.71 -10.61 -19.39
CA MET A 94 2.81 -10.99 -20.28
C MET A 94 3.22 -12.44 -20.12
N ILE A 95 3.17 -12.98 -18.89
CA ILE A 95 3.44 -14.41 -18.65
C ILE A 95 2.36 -15.28 -19.28
N ALA A 96 1.07 -14.91 -19.12
CA ALA A 96 -0.07 -15.72 -19.56
C ALA A 96 -0.40 -15.53 -21.06
N TYR A 97 -0.35 -14.29 -21.57
CA TYR A 97 -0.93 -13.95 -22.88
C TYR A 97 0.05 -13.32 -23.87
N GLN A 98 1.17 -12.76 -23.41
CA GLN A 98 2.17 -12.05 -24.24
C GLN A 98 1.53 -10.95 -25.12
N ASP A 99 0.50 -10.24 -24.61
CA ASP A 99 -0.25 -9.23 -25.34
C ASP A 99 0.51 -7.91 -25.50
N ASP A 100 0.26 -7.19 -26.60
CA ASP A 100 0.96 -5.96 -26.97
C ASP A 100 0.72 -4.80 -25.99
N LEU A 101 -0.45 -4.73 -25.36
CA LEU A 101 -0.78 -3.68 -24.41
C LEU A 101 0.10 -3.81 -23.16
N SER A 102 0.17 -5.01 -22.62
CA SER A 102 1.02 -5.34 -21.47
C SER A 102 2.49 -5.18 -21.81
N PHE A 103 2.91 -5.62 -23.00
CA PHE A 103 4.28 -5.43 -23.49
C PHE A 103 4.67 -3.95 -23.52
N ARG A 104 3.87 -3.10 -24.20
CA ARG A 104 4.12 -1.64 -24.27
C ARG A 104 4.28 -1.02 -22.91
N ARG A 105 3.52 -1.49 -21.93
CA ARG A 105 3.52 -0.96 -20.59
C ARG A 105 4.82 -1.29 -19.84
N ILE A 106 5.23 -2.55 -19.86
CA ILE A 106 6.35 -3.00 -18.99
C ILE A 106 7.68 -3.19 -19.71
N ALA A 107 7.75 -3.10 -21.03
CA ALA A 107 9.01 -3.30 -21.77
C ALA A 107 10.16 -2.43 -21.23
N ASN A 108 9.88 -1.21 -20.79
CA ASN A 108 10.86 -0.29 -20.23
C ASN A 108 10.60 0.09 -18.76
N ALA A 109 9.84 -0.71 -18.03
CA ALA A 109 9.56 -0.56 -16.59
C ALA A 109 9.97 -1.85 -15.85
N PRO A 110 11.13 -1.86 -15.13
CA PRO A 110 12.13 -0.80 -14.95
C PRO A 110 12.89 -0.48 -16.24
N LYS A 111 13.70 0.59 -16.22
CA LYS A 111 14.45 1.06 -17.41
C LYS A 111 15.34 -0.04 -18.00
N ARG A 112 15.04 -0.39 -19.28
CA ARG A 112 15.79 -1.40 -20.06
C ARG A 112 16.39 -0.83 -21.34
N ASN A 113 16.33 0.48 -21.49
CA ASN A 113 16.74 1.17 -22.70
C ASN A 113 15.87 0.82 -23.93
N LEU A 114 14.60 0.43 -23.69
CA LEU A 114 13.58 0.18 -24.72
C LEU A 114 12.65 1.40 -24.86
N GLY A 115 13.25 2.57 -25.12
CA GLY A 115 12.52 3.83 -25.25
C GLY A 115 11.82 4.03 -26.62
N LYS A 116 11.27 5.22 -26.83
CA LYS A 116 10.40 5.57 -27.98
C LYS A 116 10.96 5.13 -29.34
N ARG A 117 12.26 5.34 -29.61
CA ARG A 117 12.87 4.98 -30.90
C ARG A 117 12.81 3.48 -31.17
N ARG A 118 13.10 2.66 -30.15
CA ARG A 118 13.08 1.21 -30.27
C ARG A 118 11.66 0.66 -30.33
N MET A 119 10.74 1.26 -29.60
CA MET A 119 9.33 0.92 -29.69
C MET A 119 8.73 1.26 -31.07
N ALA A 120 9.12 2.37 -31.70
CA ALA A 120 8.73 2.71 -33.06
C ALA A 120 9.27 1.67 -34.06
N PHE A 121 10.55 1.29 -33.95
CA PHE A 121 11.14 0.23 -34.78
C PHE A 121 10.37 -1.07 -34.65
N LEU A 122 10.04 -1.51 -33.41
CA LEU A 122 9.26 -2.73 -33.19
C LEU A 122 7.88 -2.63 -33.82
N GLN A 123 7.23 -1.48 -33.71
CA GLN A 123 5.89 -1.28 -34.30
C GLN A 123 5.91 -1.37 -35.82
N GLU A 124 6.83 -0.67 -36.48
CA GLU A 124 6.98 -0.71 -37.94
C GLU A 124 7.32 -2.13 -38.46
N THR A 125 8.16 -2.84 -37.71
CA THR A 125 8.58 -4.20 -38.07
C THR A 125 7.44 -5.20 -37.84
N ALA A 126 6.76 -5.11 -36.70
CA ALA A 126 5.61 -5.97 -36.39
C ALA A 126 4.47 -5.82 -37.42
N GLU A 127 4.17 -4.59 -37.85
CA GLU A 127 3.19 -4.33 -38.90
C GLU A 127 3.59 -4.94 -40.24
N LYS A 128 4.89 -4.90 -40.61
CA LYS A 128 5.38 -5.53 -41.84
C LYS A 128 5.37 -7.05 -41.80
N GLU A 129 5.64 -7.63 -40.65
CA GLU A 129 5.74 -9.08 -40.46
C GLU A 129 4.40 -9.73 -40.05
N GLY A 130 3.40 -8.94 -39.68
CA GLY A 130 2.11 -9.43 -39.20
C GLY A 130 2.23 -10.16 -37.87
N THR A 131 3.14 -9.74 -37.01
CA THR A 131 3.41 -10.36 -35.70
C THR A 131 3.13 -9.39 -34.54
N SER A 132 3.10 -9.92 -33.29
CA SER A 132 3.03 -9.05 -32.11
C SER A 132 4.35 -8.35 -31.82
N LEU A 133 4.32 -7.26 -31.07
CA LEU A 133 5.52 -6.52 -30.68
C LEU A 133 6.52 -7.38 -29.91
N TYR A 134 6.00 -8.27 -29.05
CA TYR A 134 6.84 -9.16 -28.25
C TYR A 134 7.52 -10.21 -29.11
N VAL A 135 6.78 -10.83 -30.04
CA VAL A 135 7.34 -11.79 -31.02
C VAL A 135 8.37 -11.11 -31.90
N THR A 136 8.08 -9.92 -32.40
CA THR A 136 9.05 -9.11 -33.16
C THR A 136 10.33 -8.86 -32.34
N LEU A 137 10.20 -8.45 -31.08
CA LEU A 137 11.38 -8.27 -30.22
C LEU A 137 12.21 -9.56 -30.10
N LYS A 138 11.57 -10.71 -29.89
CA LYS A 138 12.25 -12.00 -29.80
C LYS A 138 13.04 -12.33 -31.05
N ASN A 139 12.44 -12.11 -32.22
CA ASN A 139 13.03 -12.43 -33.51
C ASN A 139 14.22 -11.51 -33.87
N HIS A 140 14.21 -10.26 -33.35
CA HIS A 140 15.16 -9.21 -33.70
C HIS A 140 16.15 -8.86 -32.56
N LEU A 141 16.31 -9.72 -31.54
CA LEU A 141 17.19 -9.45 -30.39
C LEU A 141 18.66 -9.16 -30.77
N GLU A 142 19.13 -9.75 -31.84
CA GLU A 142 20.51 -9.59 -32.30
C GLU A 142 20.70 -8.34 -33.19
N ASP A 143 19.64 -7.63 -33.55
CA ASP A 143 19.75 -6.43 -34.38
C ASP A 143 20.47 -5.31 -33.63
N SER A 144 21.26 -4.55 -34.37
CA SER A 144 22.08 -3.47 -33.80
C SER A 144 21.30 -2.41 -33.04
N VAL A 145 20.00 -2.25 -33.36
CA VAL A 145 19.09 -1.34 -32.67
C VAL A 145 18.90 -1.69 -31.19
N PHE A 146 19.05 -2.97 -30.83
CA PHE A 146 18.95 -3.46 -29.45
C PHE A 146 20.30 -3.61 -28.75
N SER A 147 21.38 -3.28 -29.41
CA SER A 147 22.69 -3.26 -28.77
C SER A 147 22.73 -2.33 -27.56
N GLY A 148 23.34 -2.78 -26.46
CA GLY A 148 23.41 -2.03 -25.21
C GLY A 148 22.06 -1.86 -24.46
N THR A 149 21.04 -2.66 -24.82
CA THR A 149 19.77 -2.73 -24.08
C THR A 149 19.74 -3.96 -23.16
N LYS A 150 18.72 -4.00 -22.30
CA LYS A 150 18.38 -5.20 -21.52
C LYS A 150 17.24 -6.01 -22.17
N ALA A 151 17.04 -5.89 -23.50
CA ALA A 151 15.97 -6.58 -24.22
C ALA A 151 16.05 -8.10 -24.06
N LYS A 152 17.23 -8.69 -24.26
CA LYS A 152 17.46 -10.14 -24.11
C LYS A 152 17.12 -10.61 -22.70
N GLN A 153 17.59 -9.91 -21.67
CA GLN A 153 17.28 -10.25 -20.27
C GLN A 153 15.77 -10.21 -19.98
N PHE A 154 15.06 -9.26 -20.58
CA PHE A 154 13.61 -9.16 -20.44
C PHE A 154 12.90 -10.33 -21.14
N VAL A 155 13.27 -10.65 -22.36
CA VAL A 155 12.72 -11.79 -23.11
C VAL A 155 12.99 -13.09 -22.36
N ASP A 156 14.24 -13.36 -21.96
CA ASP A 156 14.61 -14.56 -21.22
C ASP A 156 13.82 -14.70 -19.92
N LEU A 157 13.54 -13.57 -19.25
CA LEU A 157 12.72 -13.54 -18.04
C LEU A 157 11.27 -13.95 -18.33
N ILE A 158 10.62 -13.30 -19.29
CA ILE A 158 9.21 -13.61 -19.65
C ILE A 158 9.09 -15.06 -20.13
N GLU A 159 9.96 -15.53 -21.02
CA GLU A 159 9.93 -16.92 -21.52
C GLU A 159 10.04 -17.94 -20.37
N ARG A 160 10.98 -17.71 -19.44
CA ARG A 160 11.15 -18.59 -18.28
C ARG A 160 9.87 -18.70 -17.47
N PHE A 161 9.24 -17.58 -17.17
CA PHE A 161 8.01 -17.58 -16.38
C PHE A 161 6.82 -18.15 -17.16
N SER A 162 6.67 -17.84 -18.44
CA SER A 162 5.60 -18.41 -19.30
C SER A 162 5.65 -19.95 -19.38
N HIS A 163 6.82 -20.55 -19.25
CA HIS A 163 6.97 -22.01 -19.23
C HIS A 163 6.86 -22.65 -17.84
N SER A 164 6.84 -21.85 -16.77
CA SER A 164 6.95 -22.38 -15.39
C SER A 164 5.91 -21.85 -14.40
N TYR A 165 4.92 -21.07 -14.85
CA TYR A 165 3.92 -20.51 -13.91
C TYR A 165 2.77 -21.47 -13.60
N GLN A 166 2.46 -22.39 -14.51
CA GLN A 166 1.33 -23.31 -14.35
C GLN A 166 1.52 -24.20 -13.11
N GLY A 167 0.45 -24.32 -12.31
CA GLY A 167 0.48 -25.08 -11.07
C GLY A 167 1.22 -24.42 -9.89
N ARG A 168 1.70 -23.19 -10.07
CA ARG A 168 2.28 -22.38 -8.98
C ARG A 168 1.27 -21.37 -8.44
N PRO A 169 1.32 -21.03 -7.14
CA PRO A 169 0.55 -19.93 -6.60
C PRO A 169 0.83 -18.62 -7.36
N ILE A 170 -0.22 -17.89 -7.74
CA ILE A 170 -0.13 -16.62 -8.50
C ILE A 170 0.63 -15.57 -7.68
N SER A 171 0.36 -15.53 -6.37
CA SER A 171 1.03 -14.65 -5.40
C SER A 171 2.54 -14.85 -5.38
N GLU A 172 3.02 -16.11 -5.46
CA GLU A 172 4.44 -16.44 -5.57
C GLU A 172 5.01 -16.04 -6.93
N VAL A 173 4.28 -16.34 -8.02
CA VAL A 173 4.69 -15.96 -9.38
C VAL A 173 4.84 -14.45 -9.49
N LEU A 174 3.88 -13.68 -8.94
CA LEU A 174 3.97 -12.22 -8.92
C LEU A 174 5.17 -11.73 -8.10
N SER A 175 5.37 -12.25 -6.91
CA SER A 175 6.50 -11.88 -6.05
C SER A 175 7.84 -12.13 -6.76
N ASP A 176 7.99 -13.30 -7.36
CA ASP A 176 9.17 -13.71 -8.08
C ASP A 176 9.46 -12.84 -9.32
N ILE A 177 8.43 -12.55 -10.15
CA ILE A 177 8.63 -11.76 -11.36
C ILE A 177 8.96 -10.30 -11.04
N LEU A 178 8.32 -9.69 -10.03
CA LEU A 178 8.60 -8.32 -9.62
C LEU A 178 10.01 -8.17 -9.04
N ASP A 179 10.49 -9.16 -8.29
CA ASP A 179 11.88 -9.19 -7.80
C ASP A 179 12.88 -9.39 -8.94
N LYS A 180 12.73 -10.47 -9.73
CA LYS A 180 13.68 -10.85 -10.79
C LYS A 180 13.70 -9.86 -11.95
N SER A 181 12.60 -9.15 -12.23
CA SER A 181 12.59 -8.05 -13.19
C SER A 181 13.32 -6.80 -12.70
N GLY A 182 13.56 -6.70 -11.39
CA GLY A 182 14.10 -5.52 -10.71
C GLY A 182 13.10 -4.40 -10.53
N TYR A 183 11.79 -4.66 -10.68
CA TYR A 183 10.74 -3.64 -10.57
C TYR A 183 10.64 -3.10 -9.14
N GLU A 184 10.53 -3.96 -8.14
CA GLU A 184 10.52 -3.54 -6.73
C GLU A 184 11.82 -2.84 -6.32
N LYS A 185 12.97 -3.32 -6.81
CA LYS A 185 14.26 -2.67 -6.55
C LYS A 185 14.30 -1.24 -7.10
N ALA A 186 13.72 -1.00 -8.28
CA ALA A 186 13.61 0.34 -8.84
C ALA A 186 12.76 1.25 -7.96
N LEU A 187 11.58 0.78 -7.51
CA LEU A 187 10.70 1.54 -6.60
C LEU A 187 11.38 1.86 -5.26
N ARG A 188 12.13 0.91 -4.70
CA ARG A 188 12.92 1.16 -3.47
C ARG A 188 14.00 2.22 -3.68
N THR A 189 14.63 2.21 -4.85
CA THR A 189 15.67 3.20 -5.21
C THR A 189 15.05 4.59 -5.41
N GLU A 190 13.83 4.67 -5.91
CA GLU A 190 13.06 5.91 -6.06
C GLU A 190 12.51 6.44 -4.71
N GLY A 191 12.57 5.62 -3.64
CA GLY A 191 12.00 5.97 -2.34
C GLY A 191 10.47 5.90 -2.27
N SER A 192 9.84 5.24 -3.24
CA SER A 192 8.37 5.17 -3.39
C SER A 192 7.77 4.09 -2.47
N GLN A 193 7.79 4.34 -1.15
CA GLN A 193 7.27 3.37 -0.17
C GLN A 193 5.76 3.11 -0.32
N GLU A 194 4.98 4.12 -0.69
CA GLU A 194 3.54 3.96 -0.92
C GLU A 194 3.27 2.95 -2.04
N ARG A 195 4.00 3.06 -3.16
CA ARG A 195 3.88 2.11 -4.29
C ARG A 195 4.31 0.69 -3.92
N LEU A 196 5.27 0.53 -3.01
CA LEU A 196 5.65 -0.78 -2.48
C LEU A 196 4.57 -1.36 -1.56
N ASP A 197 3.90 -0.51 -0.78
CA ASP A 197 2.76 -0.92 0.04
C ASP A 197 1.57 -1.35 -0.84
N ASP A 198 1.31 -0.65 -1.95
CA ASP A 198 0.31 -1.03 -2.94
C ASP A 198 0.60 -2.41 -3.58
N LEU A 199 1.86 -2.68 -3.91
CA LEU A 199 2.27 -4.00 -4.41
C LEU A 199 2.12 -5.10 -3.34
N ALA A 200 2.40 -4.79 -2.09
CA ALA A 200 2.19 -5.72 -0.99
C ALA A 200 0.70 -6.06 -0.81
N GLU A 201 -0.17 -5.04 -0.93
CA GLU A 201 -1.62 -5.24 -0.90
C GLU A 201 -2.11 -6.07 -2.09
N LEU A 202 -1.59 -5.84 -3.30
CA LEU A 202 -1.92 -6.68 -4.46
C LEU A 202 -1.54 -8.14 -4.23
N LYS A 203 -0.35 -8.41 -3.67
CA LYS A 203 0.08 -9.77 -3.33
C LYS A 203 -0.83 -10.40 -2.28
N GLN A 204 -1.24 -9.63 -1.29
CA GLN A 204 -2.17 -10.06 -0.26
C GLN A 204 -3.53 -10.43 -0.86
N SER A 205 -4.07 -9.59 -1.76
CA SER A 205 -5.34 -9.87 -2.42
C SER A 205 -5.32 -11.13 -3.28
N ILE A 206 -4.21 -11.37 -3.96
CA ILE A 206 -4.03 -12.61 -4.73
C ILE A 206 -4.00 -13.83 -3.81
N TYR A 207 -3.28 -13.75 -2.70
CA TYR A 207 -3.24 -14.82 -1.71
C TYR A 207 -4.62 -15.13 -1.12
N GLU A 208 -5.41 -14.10 -0.80
CA GLU A 208 -6.78 -14.24 -0.33
C GLU A 208 -7.70 -14.86 -1.40
N TYR A 209 -7.56 -14.43 -2.66
CA TYR A 209 -8.25 -15.04 -3.79
C TYR A 209 -7.91 -16.54 -3.94
N GLU A 210 -6.62 -16.90 -3.90
CA GLU A 210 -6.16 -18.28 -3.97
C GLU A 210 -6.72 -19.14 -2.84
N THR A 211 -6.75 -18.60 -1.63
CA THR A 211 -7.26 -19.29 -0.45
C THR A 211 -8.77 -19.51 -0.51
N SER A 212 -9.52 -18.55 -1.07
CA SER A 212 -10.98 -18.61 -1.17
C SER A 212 -11.47 -19.45 -2.35
N CYS A 213 -10.78 -19.41 -3.51
CA CYS A 213 -11.18 -20.12 -4.73
C CYS A 213 -10.65 -21.57 -4.80
N GLY A 214 -9.66 -21.94 -3.96
CA GLY A 214 -9.10 -23.29 -3.94
C GLY A 214 -8.45 -23.71 -5.27
N GLU A 215 -8.69 -24.97 -5.70
CA GLU A 215 -8.05 -25.56 -6.88
C GLU A 215 -8.39 -24.87 -8.22
N GLU A 216 -9.44 -24.05 -8.28
CA GLU A 216 -9.85 -23.31 -9.48
C GLU A 216 -9.15 -21.95 -9.64
N SER A 217 -8.26 -21.58 -8.72
CA SER A 217 -7.53 -20.33 -8.74
C SER A 217 -6.39 -20.34 -9.78
N THR A 218 -6.73 -20.17 -11.06
CA THR A 218 -5.73 -20.01 -12.12
C THR A 218 -5.41 -18.54 -12.35
N MET A 219 -4.21 -18.28 -12.92
CA MET A 219 -3.81 -16.91 -13.28
C MET A 219 -4.78 -16.27 -14.27
N GLU A 220 -5.28 -17.03 -15.23
CA GLU A 220 -6.23 -16.58 -16.24
C GLU A 220 -7.58 -16.20 -15.60
N HIS A 221 -8.08 -17.01 -14.66
CA HIS A 221 -9.29 -16.70 -13.90
C HIS A 221 -9.13 -15.44 -13.05
N TYR A 222 -7.99 -15.32 -12.36
CA TYR A 222 -7.69 -14.11 -11.59
C TYR A 222 -7.65 -12.85 -12.48
N LEU A 223 -6.93 -12.91 -13.62
CA LEU A 223 -6.85 -11.78 -14.54
C LEU A 223 -8.20 -11.42 -15.16
N ALA A 224 -9.07 -12.41 -15.43
CA ALA A 224 -10.44 -12.17 -15.87
C ALA A 224 -11.30 -11.54 -14.76
N HIS A 225 -11.14 -12.02 -13.51
CA HIS A 225 -11.82 -11.45 -12.36
C HIS A 225 -11.47 -9.96 -12.17
N ILE A 226 -10.18 -9.63 -12.18
CA ILE A 226 -9.72 -8.24 -12.04
C ILE A 226 -10.20 -7.34 -13.19
N ALA A 227 -10.34 -7.86 -14.40
CA ALA A 227 -10.82 -7.08 -15.54
C ALA A 227 -12.24 -6.52 -15.32
N LEU A 228 -13.04 -7.12 -14.45
CA LEU A 228 -14.38 -6.63 -14.08
C LEU A 228 -14.31 -5.33 -13.25
N PHE A 229 -13.23 -5.12 -12.49
CA PHE A 229 -13.05 -3.96 -11.62
C PHE A 229 -12.41 -2.75 -12.32
N SER A 230 -11.80 -2.93 -13.48
CA SER A 230 -11.11 -1.86 -14.20
C SER A 230 -12.02 -1.01 -15.12
N ASN A 231 -13.31 -1.37 -15.27
CA ASN A 231 -14.24 -0.74 -16.23
C ASN A 231 -15.42 -0.01 -15.56
N GLY A 232 -15.30 0.38 -14.30
CA GLY A 232 -16.35 1.11 -13.60
C GLY A 232 -16.50 2.55 -14.14
N ASP A 233 -17.50 2.81 -14.97
CA ASP A 233 -17.92 4.16 -15.36
C ASP A 233 -18.37 4.94 -14.13
N VAL A 234 -17.50 5.78 -13.61
CA VAL A 234 -17.82 6.70 -12.51
C VAL A 234 -18.61 7.86 -13.10
N ALA A 235 -19.93 7.82 -13.03
CA ALA A 235 -20.77 8.97 -13.35
C ALA A 235 -20.31 10.20 -12.55
N GLU A 236 -19.99 11.31 -13.22
CA GLU A 236 -19.32 12.46 -12.61
C GLU A 236 -20.15 13.25 -11.57
N GLN A 237 -21.47 13.13 -11.54
CA GLN A 237 -22.34 13.82 -10.57
C GLN A 237 -23.40 12.87 -10.02
N GLY A 238 -23.56 12.81 -8.68
CA GLY A 238 -24.59 12.00 -8.06
C GLY A 238 -24.40 11.78 -6.56
N ASP A 239 -25.32 11.02 -6.00
CA ASP A 239 -25.28 10.57 -4.61
C ASP A 239 -24.26 9.43 -4.49
N LYS A 240 -23.10 9.69 -3.87
CA LYS A 240 -21.92 8.78 -3.84
C LYS A 240 -21.31 8.71 -2.45
N VAL A 241 -20.85 7.52 -2.06
CA VAL A 241 -20.01 7.33 -0.88
C VAL A 241 -18.65 8.00 -1.09
N LYS A 242 -18.15 8.67 -0.06
CA LYS A 242 -16.84 9.32 -0.08
C LYS A 242 -15.79 8.40 0.53
N LEU A 243 -14.66 8.22 -0.15
CA LEU A 243 -13.50 7.50 0.34
C LEU A 243 -12.35 8.47 0.48
N MET A 244 -11.73 8.57 1.67
CA MET A 244 -10.59 9.46 1.87
C MET A 244 -9.70 9.02 3.03
N THR A 245 -8.44 9.46 3.00
CA THR A 245 -7.54 9.26 4.12
C THR A 245 -7.98 10.08 5.33
N VAL A 246 -7.65 9.61 6.53
CA VAL A 246 -7.87 10.38 7.77
C VAL A 246 -7.21 11.76 7.70
N HIS A 247 -6.06 11.88 7.03
CA HIS A 247 -5.38 13.17 6.82
C HIS A 247 -6.23 14.15 6.00
N ALA A 248 -6.86 13.66 4.91
CA ALA A 248 -7.72 14.47 4.07
C ALA A 248 -9.03 14.88 4.78
N ALA A 249 -9.46 14.11 5.76
CA ALA A 249 -10.67 14.38 6.55
C ALA A 249 -10.48 15.44 7.65
N LYS A 250 -9.25 15.91 7.89
CA LYS A 250 -8.98 16.90 8.92
C LYS A 250 -9.75 18.22 8.66
N GLY A 251 -10.57 18.62 9.64
CA GLY A 251 -11.40 19.82 9.55
C GLY A 251 -12.74 19.62 8.85
N LEU A 252 -13.02 18.43 8.34
CA LEU A 252 -14.33 18.05 7.79
C LEU A 252 -15.14 17.26 8.83
N GLU A 253 -16.45 17.21 8.66
CA GLU A 253 -17.36 16.38 9.47
C GLU A 253 -18.36 15.70 8.54
N PHE A 254 -18.85 14.51 8.93
CA PHE A 254 -19.72 13.70 8.12
C PHE A 254 -20.81 13.04 8.99
N PRO A 255 -22.05 12.94 8.50
CA PRO A 255 -23.13 12.30 9.26
C PRO A 255 -22.78 10.85 9.67
N TYR A 256 -22.24 10.05 8.77
CA TYR A 256 -21.89 8.65 9.03
C TYR A 256 -20.45 8.38 8.56
N VAL A 257 -19.64 7.87 9.47
CA VAL A 257 -18.22 7.56 9.22
C VAL A 257 -17.98 6.06 9.42
N PHE A 258 -17.36 5.45 8.44
CA PHE A 258 -16.83 4.09 8.47
C PHE A 258 -15.30 4.18 8.51
N LEU A 259 -14.68 3.82 9.62
CA LEU A 259 -13.23 3.81 9.77
C LEU A 259 -12.75 2.35 9.70
N CYS A 260 -12.12 2.00 8.58
CA CYS A 260 -11.69 0.65 8.28
C CYS A 260 -10.18 0.44 8.46
N GLY A 261 -9.79 -0.84 8.51
CA GLY A 261 -8.39 -1.24 8.68
C GLY A 261 -7.85 -0.84 10.05
N MET A 262 -8.68 -0.96 11.09
CA MET A 262 -8.29 -0.70 12.47
C MET A 262 -7.42 -1.85 13.02
N ASN A 263 -6.31 -2.11 12.32
CA ASN A 263 -5.35 -3.15 12.64
C ASN A 263 -4.00 -2.57 13.03
N GLU A 264 -3.34 -3.25 13.95
CA GLU A 264 -1.96 -2.95 14.36
C GLU A 264 -1.01 -3.14 13.18
N GLY A 265 -0.27 -2.08 12.82
CA GLY A 265 0.58 -2.07 11.62
C GLY A 265 -0.07 -1.42 10.39
N ILE A 266 -1.39 -1.20 10.40
CA ILE A 266 -2.13 -0.39 9.43
C ILE A 266 -2.44 0.96 10.06
N PHE A 267 -3.20 0.97 11.14
CA PHE A 267 -3.50 2.14 11.96
C PHE A 267 -3.40 1.77 13.45
N PRO A 268 -2.25 2.06 14.13
CA PRO A 268 -1.10 2.85 13.68
C PRO A 268 -0.27 2.16 12.59
N SER A 269 0.40 3.00 11.78
CA SER A 269 1.23 2.51 10.70
C SER A 269 2.47 1.75 11.21
N ARG A 270 2.79 0.61 10.58
CA ARG A 270 4.05 -0.13 10.85
C ARG A 270 5.34 0.67 10.59
N LYS A 271 5.23 1.84 9.94
CA LYS A 271 6.36 2.74 9.68
C LYS A 271 6.78 3.51 10.94
N VAL A 272 5.88 3.63 11.90
CA VAL A 272 6.15 4.35 13.16
C VAL A 272 7.13 3.54 14.00
N ARG A 273 8.23 4.20 14.40
CA ARG A 273 9.34 3.60 15.16
C ARG A 273 9.69 4.37 16.42
N THR A 274 8.96 5.43 16.72
CA THR A 274 9.28 6.37 17.80
C THR A 274 8.05 6.70 18.62
N LEU A 275 8.25 7.08 19.88
CA LEU A 275 7.18 7.53 20.76
C LEU A 275 6.49 8.79 20.21
N PRO A 276 7.20 9.85 19.76
CA PRO A 276 6.55 11.00 19.14
C PRO A 276 5.72 10.65 17.91
N GLY A 277 6.22 9.72 17.08
CA GLY A 277 5.48 9.23 15.93
C GLY A 277 4.21 8.47 16.31
N MET A 278 4.24 7.66 17.39
CA MET A 278 3.08 6.97 17.92
C MET A 278 2.05 7.94 18.49
N GLU A 279 2.50 9.00 19.15
CA GLU A 279 1.61 10.07 19.63
C GLU A 279 0.96 10.85 18.49
N GLU A 280 1.64 11.00 17.35
CA GLU A 280 1.02 11.61 16.16
C GLU A 280 -0.04 10.68 15.55
N GLU A 281 0.21 9.35 15.47
CA GLU A 281 -0.81 8.37 15.06
C GLU A 281 -2.03 8.40 16.01
N ARG A 282 -1.81 8.55 17.32
CA ARG A 282 -2.88 8.68 18.31
C ARG A 282 -3.73 9.94 18.07
N ARG A 283 -3.08 11.09 17.79
CA ARG A 283 -3.80 12.32 17.42
C ARG A 283 -4.59 12.15 16.13
N LEU A 284 -4.02 11.42 15.17
CA LEU A 284 -4.69 11.13 13.92
C LEU A 284 -5.91 10.22 14.13
N ALA A 285 -5.79 9.19 15.00
CA ALA A 285 -6.91 8.35 15.40
C ALA A 285 -8.02 9.18 16.07
N PHE A 286 -7.65 10.07 16.98
CA PHE A 286 -8.60 11.01 17.60
C PHE A 286 -9.30 11.87 16.53
N VAL A 287 -8.58 12.40 15.56
CA VAL A 287 -9.19 13.12 14.42
C VAL A 287 -10.19 12.24 13.71
N ALA A 288 -9.84 10.99 13.36
CA ALA A 288 -10.75 10.08 12.65
C ALA A 288 -12.05 9.83 13.43
N LEU A 289 -11.93 9.47 14.71
CA LEU A 289 -13.06 9.18 15.59
C LEU A 289 -14.01 10.38 15.77
N THR A 290 -13.48 11.60 15.73
CA THR A 290 -14.25 12.83 15.89
C THR A 290 -14.85 13.39 14.60
N ARG A 291 -14.73 12.67 13.48
CA ARG A 291 -15.34 13.12 12.19
C ARG A 291 -16.81 12.76 12.04
N ALA A 292 -17.29 11.82 12.83
CA ALA A 292 -18.69 11.37 12.79
C ALA A 292 -19.62 12.34 13.55
N GLU A 293 -20.72 12.73 12.90
CA GLU A 293 -21.76 13.55 13.52
C GLU A 293 -22.88 12.72 14.16
N LYS A 294 -23.25 11.59 13.53
CA LYS A 294 -24.41 10.76 13.90
C LYS A 294 -24.03 9.32 14.18
N GLY A 295 -23.30 8.67 13.26
CA GLY A 295 -22.93 7.27 13.36
C GLY A 295 -21.46 7.04 13.08
N LEU A 296 -20.80 6.26 13.93
CA LEU A 296 -19.41 5.83 13.78
C LEU A 296 -19.35 4.30 13.76
N TYR A 297 -18.74 3.78 12.71
CA TYR A 297 -18.54 2.37 12.47
C TYR A 297 -17.04 2.11 12.40
N LEU A 298 -16.52 1.28 13.30
CA LEU A 298 -15.12 0.87 13.34
C LEU A 298 -15.03 -0.57 12.89
N SER A 299 -14.08 -0.86 12.03
CA SER A 299 -13.88 -2.24 11.58
C SER A 299 -12.39 -2.60 11.46
N GLU A 300 -12.12 -3.87 11.64
CA GLU A 300 -10.81 -4.47 11.49
C GLU A 300 -10.95 -5.84 10.84
N ALA A 301 -9.87 -6.39 10.32
CA ALA A 301 -9.82 -7.71 9.73
C ALA A 301 -8.76 -8.57 10.42
N ASP A 302 -9.18 -9.67 11.01
CA ASP A 302 -8.33 -10.72 11.59
C ASP A 302 -7.61 -11.52 10.50
N GLY A 303 -6.97 -12.62 10.86
CA GLY A 303 -6.32 -13.57 9.97
C GLY A 303 -4.82 -13.34 9.82
N TRP A 304 -4.29 -13.64 8.64
CA TRP A 304 -2.86 -13.70 8.40
C TRP A 304 -2.45 -12.80 7.24
N ASN A 305 -1.30 -12.18 7.36
CA ASN A 305 -0.68 -11.48 6.23
C ASN A 305 0.02 -12.49 5.29
N PHE A 306 0.26 -12.08 4.06
CA PHE A 306 1.00 -12.89 3.07
C PHE A 306 2.37 -13.38 3.59
N ASP A 307 3.03 -12.62 4.47
CA ASP A 307 4.30 -13.00 5.09
C ASP A 307 4.17 -13.99 6.25
N GLY A 308 2.96 -14.50 6.50
CA GLY A 308 2.67 -15.44 7.57
C GLY A 308 2.59 -14.82 8.97
N SER A 309 2.58 -13.48 9.08
CA SER A 309 2.37 -12.80 10.36
C SER A 309 0.88 -12.67 10.66
N PRO A 310 0.45 -12.83 11.94
CA PRO A 310 -0.93 -12.61 12.32
C PRO A 310 -1.30 -11.12 12.26
N ARG A 311 -2.58 -10.85 12.00
CA ARG A 311 -3.17 -9.52 12.13
C ARG A 311 -3.79 -9.39 13.52
N TYR A 312 -3.64 -8.23 14.11
CA TYR A 312 -4.23 -7.92 15.41
C TYR A 312 -5.03 -6.62 15.34
N PRO A 313 -6.10 -6.49 16.13
CA PRO A 313 -6.82 -5.23 16.32
C PRO A 313 -5.90 -4.08 16.71
N SER A 314 -6.20 -2.90 16.23
CA SER A 314 -5.48 -1.68 16.54
C SER A 314 -5.48 -1.38 18.04
N ARG A 315 -4.35 -0.94 18.58
CA ARG A 315 -4.27 -0.38 19.95
C ARG A 315 -5.29 0.74 20.17
N PHE A 316 -5.57 1.54 19.16
CA PHE A 316 -6.55 2.63 19.26
C PHE A 316 -7.97 2.13 19.41
N LEU A 317 -8.28 0.92 18.95
CA LEU A 317 -9.54 0.25 19.21
C LEU A 317 -9.57 -0.32 20.65
N LEU A 318 -8.45 -0.89 21.10
CA LEU A 318 -8.31 -1.42 22.46
C LEU A 318 -8.33 -0.31 23.54
N ASP A 319 -7.95 0.91 23.19
CA ASP A 319 -7.96 2.08 24.08
C ASP A 319 -9.37 2.67 24.29
N ILE A 320 -10.39 2.26 23.52
CA ILE A 320 -11.77 2.73 23.67
C ILE A 320 -12.46 1.95 24.78
N ASP A 321 -13.15 2.69 25.68
CA ASP A 321 -13.96 2.07 26.72
C ASP A 321 -15.05 1.19 26.08
N ARG A 322 -15.09 -0.06 26.46
CA ARG A 322 -16.05 -1.07 25.96
C ARG A 322 -17.50 -0.68 26.15
N GLU A 323 -17.81 0.11 27.16
CA GLU A 323 -19.16 0.60 27.40
C GLU A 323 -19.68 1.53 26.29
N LEU A 324 -18.75 2.16 25.56
CA LEU A 324 -19.04 3.04 24.42
C LEU A 324 -19.20 2.27 23.11
N LEU A 325 -18.81 0.99 23.07
CA LEU A 325 -18.83 0.15 21.88
C LEU A 325 -20.08 -0.73 21.85
N SER A 326 -20.57 -0.97 20.64
CA SER A 326 -21.58 -1.98 20.31
C SER A 326 -20.97 -2.95 19.32
N PHE A 327 -20.58 -4.12 19.79
CA PHE A 327 -20.01 -5.16 18.96
C PHE A 327 -21.09 -5.87 18.15
N THR A 328 -20.82 -6.17 16.89
CA THR A 328 -21.76 -6.86 15.99
C THR A 328 -21.89 -8.35 16.29
N HIS A 329 -20.89 -8.93 16.94
CA HIS A 329 -20.86 -10.33 17.43
C HIS A 329 -19.98 -10.41 18.68
N GLU A 330 -19.96 -11.57 19.31
CA GLU A 330 -19.10 -11.83 20.47
C GLU A 330 -17.62 -11.77 20.06
N VAL A 331 -16.85 -11.00 20.81
CA VAL A 331 -15.41 -10.81 20.53
C VAL A 331 -14.61 -11.88 21.22
N ASP A 332 -13.66 -12.47 20.50
CA ASP A 332 -12.72 -13.43 21.07
C ASP A 332 -11.77 -12.74 22.07
N GLU A 333 -11.94 -13.05 23.34
CA GLU A 333 -11.09 -12.53 24.42
C GLU A 333 -9.62 -13.00 24.30
N THR A 334 -9.39 -14.11 23.60
CA THR A 334 -8.03 -14.60 23.33
C THR A 334 -7.34 -13.69 22.34
N LEU A 335 -8.02 -13.33 21.24
CA LEU A 335 -7.55 -12.37 20.24
C LEU A 335 -7.19 -11.04 20.89
N LEU A 336 -8.06 -10.49 21.73
CA LEU A 336 -7.80 -9.21 22.39
C LEU A 336 -6.59 -9.26 23.33
N ARG A 337 -6.38 -10.38 24.02
CA ARG A 337 -5.22 -10.57 24.89
C ARG A 337 -3.92 -10.67 24.07
N GLU A 338 -3.93 -11.46 23.00
CA GLU A 338 -2.80 -11.57 22.09
C GLU A 338 -2.45 -10.23 21.44
N ALA A 339 -3.46 -9.46 21.06
CA ALA A 339 -3.29 -8.10 20.51
C ALA A 339 -2.62 -7.17 21.53
N ALA A 340 -3.08 -7.19 22.79
CA ALA A 340 -2.46 -6.40 23.85
C ALA A 340 -0.99 -6.81 24.10
N ASP A 341 -0.70 -8.10 24.07
CA ASP A 341 0.66 -8.61 24.21
C ASP A 341 1.55 -8.22 23.03
N ASP A 342 1.01 -8.20 21.81
CA ASP A 342 1.73 -7.72 20.62
C ASP A 342 2.04 -6.23 20.71
N VAL A 343 1.07 -5.41 21.12
CA VAL A 343 1.26 -3.98 21.38
C VAL A 343 2.37 -3.77 22.42
N ALA A 344 2.32 -4.47 23.54
CA ALA A 344 3.34 -4.35 24.59
C ALA A 344 4.74 -4.78 24.12
N ARG A 345 4.82 -5.76 23.21
CA ARG A 345 6.09 -6.15 22.57
C ARG A 345 6.62 -5.07 21.65
N ARG A 346 5.77 -4.50 20.78
CA ARG A 346 6.15 -3.45 19.82
C ARG A 346 6.60 -2.17 20.51
N ASP A 347 5.97 -1.80 21.61
CA ASP A 347 6.30 -0.59 22.37
C ASP A 347 7.72 -0.63 22.94
N LYS A 348 8.25 -1.81 23.27
CA LYS A 348 9.66 -1.95 23.71
C LYS A 348 10.69 -1.55 22.66
N TYR A 349 10.28 -1.52 21.38
CA TYR A 349 11.16 -1.15 20.27
C TYR A 349 10.93 0.29 19.78
N LEU A 350 9.99 1.04 20.38
CA LEU A 350 9.81 2.45 20.08
C LEU A 350 10.97 3.24 20.69
N ARG A 351 11.58 4.10 19.89
CA ARG A 351 12.66 4.99 20.35
C ARG A 351 12.06 6.22 21.03
N GLU A 352 12.75 6.73 22.05
CA GLU A 352 12.29 7.91 22.78
C GLU A 352 12.35 9.21 21.94
N ASP A 353 13.23 9.23 20.93
CA ASP A 353 13.43 10.39 20.07
C ASP A 353 13.42 9.98 18.59
N ASP A 354 12.76 10.80 17.80
CA ASP A 354 12.84 10.73 16.34
C ASP A 354 14.20 11.18 15.86
N GLY A 355 15.08 11.65 16.74
CA GLY A 355 16.27 12.36 16.30
C GLY A 355 16.24 12.39 14.79
N ASP A 356 15.98 13.49 14.13
CA ASP A 356 15.79 13.60 12.67
C ASP A 356 16.91 12.89 11.88
N GLY A 357 17.64 12.02 12.56
CA GLY A 357 18.86 11.36 12.13
C GLY A 357 19.98 12.36 11.97
N THR A 358 19.72 13.64 12.26
CA THR A 358 20.74 14.68 12.13
C THR A 358 21.71 14.60 13.29
N LEU A 359 22.97 14.57 12.94
CA LEU A 359 24.05 14.71 13.89
C LEU A 359 24.46 16.19 13.94
N PRO A 360 24.79 16.73 15.11
CA PRO A 360 25.23 18.11 15.24
C PRO A 360 26.46 18.37 14.34
N ILE A 361 26.51 19.56 13.76
CA ILE A 361 27.71 20.03 13.06
C ILE A 361 28.88 20.01 14.06
N GLY A 362 30.01 19.45 13.65
CA GLY A 362 31.17 19.22 14.50
C GLY A 362 31.19 17.86 15.19
N GLN A 363 30.10 17.09 15.16
CA GLN A 363 30.08 15.75 15.74
C GLN A 363 31.06 14.81 15.03
N ARG A 364 31.92 14.17 15.82
CA ARG A 364 32.81 13.10 15.34
C ARG A 364 32.00 11.79 15.20
N VAL A 365 32.18 11.14 14.09
CA VAL A 365 31.45 9.89 13.73
C VAL A 365 32.39 8.88 13.11
N ARG A 366 32.03 7.58 13.22
CA ARG A 366 32.67 6.48 12.53
C ARG A 366 31.69 5.82 11.58
N HIS A 367 32.06 5.70 10.31
CA HIS A 367 31.32 4.96 9.28
C HIS A 367 32.05 3.66 8.95
N ALA A 368 31.31 2.55 8.80
CA ALA A 368 31.90 1.22 8.62
C ALA A 368 32.84 1.11 7.40
N VAL A 369 32.59 1.90 6.34
CA VAL A 369 33.37 1.87 5.10
C VAL A 369 34.38 3.01 5.01
N PHE A 370 34.02 4.23 5.47
CA PHE A 370 34.81 5.44 5.26
C PHE A 370 35.67 5.84 6.46
N GLY A 371 35.57 5.09 7.58
CA GLY A 371 36.32 5.37 8.79
C GLY A 371 35.75 6.55 9.58
N GLU A 372 36.66 7.25 10.29
CA GLU A 372 36.30 8.38 11.15
C GLU A 372 36.19 9.68 10.35
N GLY A 373 35.32 10.58 10.81
CA GLY A 373 35.08 11.86 10.16
C GLY A 373 34.29 12.80 11.03
N THR A 374 34.13 14.03 10.56
CA THR A 374 33.42 15.12 11.26
C THR A 374 32.25 15.57 10.40
N VAL A 375 31.08 15.72 11.02
CA VAL A 375 29.88 16.30 10.38
C VAL A 375 30.13 17.78 10.12
N LEU A 376 30.15 18.20 8.86
CA LEU A 376 30.31 19.59 8.45
C LEU A 376 29.00 20.32 8.26
N ASP A 377 27.98 19.61 7.77
CA ASP A 377 26.68 20.19 7.44
C ASP A 377 25.60 19.09 7.38
N VAL A 378 24.33 19.51 7.40
CA VAL A 378 23.16 18.63 7.23
C VAL A 378 22.29 19.15 6.10
N ASP A 379 22.29 18.47 4.98
CA ASP A 379 21.43 18.78 3.83
C ASP A 379 20.08 18.05 3.99
N LEU A 380 19.11 18.74 4.59
CA LEU A 380 17.77 18.20 4.82
C LEU A 380 17.01 17.92 3.52
N ASN A 381 17.30 18.69 2.45
CA ASN A 381 16.65 18.48 1.15
C ASN A 381 17.08 17.17 0.50
N LYS A 382 18.33 16.77 0.71
CA LYS A 382 18.88 15.49 0.23
C LYS A 382 18.77 14.38 1.27
N GLY A 383 18.31 14.67 2.48
CA GLY A 383 18.28 13.72 3.59
C GLY A 383 19.66 13.14 3.91
N ALA A 384 20.69 13.98 3.98
CA ALA A 384 22.06 13.53 4.14
C ALA A 384 22.91 14.44 5.05
N HIS A 385 23.84 13.82 5.78
CA HIS A 385 24.95 14.54 6.42
C HIS A 385 26.04 14.80 5.38
N VAL A 386 26.65 15.96 5.43
CA VAL A 386 27.91 16.25 4.75
C VAL A 386 29.04 15.99 5.75
N ILE A 387 29.82 14.94 5.51
CA ILE A 387 30.85 14.47 6.43
C ILE A 387 32.22 14.56 5.78
N GLN A 388 33.17 15.21 6.46
CA GLN A 388 34.58 15.13 6.09
C GLN A 388 35.22 13.95 6.82
N PHE A 389 35.56 12.91 6.09
CA PHE A 389 36.28 11.76 6.61
C PHE A 389 37.79 12.06 6.64
N ASP A 390 38.47 11.61 7.70
CA ASP A 390 39.89 11.92 7.94
C ASP A 390 40.83 11.42 6.83
N GLY A 391 40.46 10.32 6.18
CA GLY A 391 41.21 9.73 5.06
C GLY A 391 40.84 10.26 3.66
N MET A 392 39.96 11.29 3.55
CA MET A 392 39.43 11.76 2.27
C MET A 392 39.67 13.25 2.06
N GLY A 393 40.05 13.63 0.84
CA GLY A 393 40.31 15.03 0.47
C GLY A 393 39.05 15.89 0.27
N THR A 394 37.85 15.26 0.15
CA THR A 394 36.58 15.97 -0.07
C THR A 394 35.47 15.41 0.80
N PRO A 395 34.55 16.25 1.29
CA PRO A 395 33.39 15.81 2.06
C PRO A 395 32.50 14.86 1.26
N ARG A 396 31.80 13.96 1.95
CA ARG A 396 30.84 13.00 1.39
C ARG A 396 29.45 13.25 1.94
N SER A 397 28.45 13.14 1.07
CA SER A 397 27.05 13.12 1.48
C SER A 397 26.68 11.71 1.91
N ILE A 398 26.37 11.53 3.19
CA ILE A 398 26.00 10.25 3.81
C ILE A 398 24.54 10.36 4.24
N SER A 399 23.69 9.44 3.78
CA SER A 399 22.27 9.44 4.12
C SER A 399 22.05 9.56 5.64
N LEU A 400 21.04 10.34 6.06
CA LEU A 400 20.62 10.43 7.47
C LEU A 400 20.26 9.05 8.07
N ARG A 401 19.92 8.08 7.22
CA ARG A 401 19.63 6.70 7.61
C ARG A 401 20.85 5.81 7.73
N ALA A 402 22.03 6.28 7.36
CA ALA A 402 23.26 5.51 7.46
C ALA A 402 23.62 5.25 8.93
N LYS A 403 24.11 4.05 9.21
CA LYS A 403 24.56 3.69 10.55
C LYS A 403 25.89 4.38 10.83
N LEU A 404 25.83 5.48 11.58
CA LEU A 404 26.99 6.24 12.05
C LEU A 404 27.13 6.04 13.55
N GLU A 405 28.31 5.63 13.99
CA GLU A 405 28.66 5.54 15.40
C GLU A 405 29.19 6.90 15.88
N LYS A 406 28.57 7.48 16.91
CA LYS A 406 29.08 8.73 17.54
C LYS A 406 30.36 8.38 18.27
N ILE A 407 31.43 9.11 17.97
CA ILE A 407 32.67 9.06 18.70
C ILE A 407 32.69 10.32 19.59
N GLY A 408 33.16 10.20 20.82
CA GLY A 408 33.19 11.33 21.74
C GLY A 408 33.85 12.59 21.14
N PRO A 409 33.69 13.74 21.79
CA PRO A 409 34.13 15.03 21.26
C PRO A 409 35.58 15.07 20.86
#